data_22d9356f8b5e541bee8d0f7009fa0d1f
#
_entry.id   22d9356f8b5e541bee8d0f7009fa0d1f
#
_cell.length_a   1.000
_cell.length_b   1.000
_cell.length_c   1.000
_cell.angle_alpha   90.00
_cell.angle_beta   90.00
_cell.angle_gamma   90.00
#
_symmetry.space_group_name_H-M   'P 1'
#
loop_
_entity.id
_entity.type
_entity.pdbx_description
1 polymer ?
#
loop_
_entity_poly.entity_id
_entity_poly.type
_entity_poly.pdbx_seq_one_letter_code
_entity_poly.pdbx_strand_id
1 'polypeptide(L)'
;IRVATIADVNGINAIYNYFVEHSNAIFDLSPRSIEDARRWFASHDRPDRPVLIAIDQGVIAGWASLSTVSSKKGYDTTAEISVYVAPEKHRKGLGWDLVSEALAIGESEKVHCVIARVAVDNDASTMLFEKLGFTKLTIIIEDDWKF
;
A
#
# COMPACT_ATOMS: atom_id res chain seq x y z
N ILE A 1 -13.07 -6.47 -3.35
CA ILE A 1 -11.65 -6.19 -3.69
C ILE A 1 -11.34 -6.80 -5.04
N ARG A 2 -10.69 -6.08 -5.88
CA ARG A 2 -10.23 -6.57 -7.19
C ARG A 2 -8.90 -5.93 -7.59
N VAL A 3 -8.25 -6.51 -8.60
CA VAL A 3 -7.05 -5.92 -9.19
C VAL A 3 -7.44 -4.63 -9.91
N ALA A 4 -6.62 -3.59 -9.73
CA ALA A 4 -6.85 -2.30 -10.36
C ALA A 4 -6.52 -2.34 -11.86
N THR A 5 -7.19 -1.46 -12.61
CA THR A 5 -6.90 -1.19 -14.01
C THR A 5 -6.45 0.26 -14.16
N ILE A 6 -5.99 0.63 -15.36
CA ILE A 6 -5.58 2.02 -15.61
C ILE A 6 -6.72 3.02 -15.38
N ALA A 7 -7.96 2.59 -15.55
CA ALA A 7 -9.14 3.43 -15.30
C ALA A 7 -9.30 3.79 -13.82
N ASP A 8 -8.67 3.04 -12.91
CA ASP A 8 -8.77 3.26 -11.47
C ASP A 8 -7.72 4.25 -10.93
N VAL A 9 -6.74 4.64 -11.74
CA VAL A 9 -5.60 5.44 -11.28
C VAL A 9 -6.02 6.80 -10.70
N ASN A 10 -7.03 7.44 -11.29
CA ASN A 10 -7.52 8.73 -10.77
C ASN A 10 -8.05 8.60 -9.34
N GLY A 11 -8.84 7.56 -9.05
CA GLY A 11 -9.38 7.32 -7.72
C GLY A 11 -8.31 6.94 -6.72
N ILE A 12 -7.35 6.11 -7.12
CA ILE A 12 -6.20 5.75 -6.29
C ILE A 12 -5.40 7.00 -5.93
N ASN A 13 -5.11 7.83 -6.92
CA ASN A 13 -4.31 9.03 -6.72
C ASN A 13 -5.01 10.07 -5.84
N ALA A 14 -6.32 10.17 -5.95
CA ALA A 14 -7.11 11.07 -5.10
C ALA A 14 -6.97 10.70 -3.61
N ILE A 15 -7.04 9.42 -3.29
CA ILE A 15 -6.85 8.94 -1.90
C ILE A 15 -5.42 9.20 -1.45
N TYR A 16 -4.43 8.88 -2.28
CA TYR A 16 -3.03 9.10 -1.97
C TYR A 16 -2.77 10.58 -1.66
N ASN A 17 -3.23 11.49 -2.51
CA ASN A 17 -3.03 12.93 -2.36
C ASN A 17 -3.76 13.50 -1.15
N TYR A 18 -4.91 12.94 -0.78
CA TYR A 18 -5.56 13.32 0.47
C TYR A 18 -4.60 13.14 1.65
N PHE A 19 -3.93 12.00 1.74
CA PHE A 19 -3.01 11.72 2.84
C PHE A 19 -1.71 12.53 2.75
N VAL A 20 -1.26 12.88 1.55
CA VAL A 20 -0.12 13.80 1.38
C VAL A 20 -0.43 15.15 2.04
N GLU A 21 -1.65 15.64 1.86
CA GLU A 21 -2.06 16.96 2.34
C GLU A 21 -2.49 16.96 3.81
N HIS A 22 -3.01 15.85 4.33
CA HIS A 22 -3.72 15.83 5.61
C HIS A 22 -3.14 14.86 6.65
N SER A 23 -2.03 14.18 6.36
CA SER A 23 -1.55 13.12 7.24
C SER A 23 -0.03 13.03 7.24
N ASN A 24 0.52 12.49 8.34
CA ASN A 24 1.92 12.10 8.43
C ASN A 24 2.17 10.68 7.91
N ALA A 25 1.14 10.01 7.39
CA ALA A 25 1.26 8.65 6.89
C ALA A 25 2.11 8.55 5.62
N ILE A 26 2.31 9.67 4.92
CA ILE A 26 3.10 9.75 3.69
C ILE A 26 4.19 10.79 3.88
N PHE A 27 5.39 10.48 3.40
CA PHE A 27 6.55 11.36 3.53
C PHE A 27 6.77 12.29 2.34
N ASP A 28 5.92 12.22 1.31
CA ASP A 28 5.96 13.12 0.17
C ASP A 28 5.53 14.54 0.57
N LEU A 29 6.23 15.53 0.05
CA LEU A 29 5.99 16.93 0.39
C LEU A 29 4.93 17.61 -0.45
N SER A 30 4.57 17.04 -1.60
CA SER A 30 3.60 17.62 -2.52
C SER A 30 2.71 16.56 -3.16
N PRO A 31 1.49 16.91 -3.57
CA PRO A 31 0.60 15.96 -4.24
C PRO A 31 1.23 15.41 -5.52
N ARG A 32 0.93 14.15 -5.80
CA ARG A 32 1.41 13.45 -6.98
C ARG A 32 0.52 13.80 -8.17
N SER A 33 1.15 14.16 -9.31
CA SER A 33 0.42 14.42 -10.54
C SER A 33 -0.19 13.13 -11.10
N ILE A 34 -1.21 13.30 -11.97
CA ILE A 34 -1.82 12.12 -12.61
C ILE A 34 -0.83 11.41 -13.54
N GLU A 35 0.08 12.13 -14.16
CA GLU A 35 1.11 11.54 -15.00
C GLU A 35 2.08 10.69 -14.18
N ASP A 36 2.49 11.18 -13.02
CA ASP A 36 3.34 10.43 -12.10
C ASP A 36 2.60 9.21 -11.55
N ALA A 37 1.32 9.36 -11.26
CA ALA A 37 0.48 8.24 -10.79
C ALA A 37 0.37 7.15 -11.87
N ARG A 38 0.23 7.53 -13.14
CA ARG A 38 0.20 6.57 -14.24
C ARG A 38 1.51 5.84 -14.41
N ARG A 39 2.64 6.54 -14.26
CA ARG A 39 3.97 5.91 -14.29
C ARG A 39 4.15 4.96 -13.13
N TRP A 40 3.70 5.35 -11.94
CA TRP A 40 3.72 4.48 -10.76
C TRP A 40 2.90 3.22 -11.02
N PHE A 41 1.69 3.36 -11.56
CA PHE A 41 0.83 2.21 -11.87
C PHE A 41 1.48 1.30 -12.91
N ALA A 42 2.07 1.87 -13.96
CA ALA A 42 2.76 1.11 -15.00
C ALA A 42 3.94 0.30 -14.48
N SER A 43 4.57 0.74 -13.37
CA SER A 43 5.66 -0.01 -12.75
C SER A 43 5.20 -1.28 -12.06
N HIS A 44 3.89 -1.47 -11.90
CA HIS A 44 3.27 -2.66 -11.29
C HIS A 44 2.76 -3.62 -12.36
N ASP A 45 3.63 -3.97 -13.31
CA ASP A 45 3.29 -4.82 -14.46
C ASP A 45 3.59 -6.30 -14.26
N ARG A 46 4.04 -6.69 -13.05
CA ARG A 46 4.36 -8.07 -12.70
C ARG A 46 3.24 -8.67 -11.85
N PRO A 47 2.97 -9.99 -12.00
CA PRO A 47 1.96 -10.67 -11.16
C PRO A 47 2.25 -10.59 -9.66
N ASP A 48 3.52 -10.51 -9.26
CA ASP A 48 3.93 -10.43 -7.86
C ASP A 48 4.00 -8.99 -7.33
N ARG A 49 3.59 -8.02 -8.13
CA ARG A 49 3.51 -6.60 -7.75
C ARG A 49 2.13 -6.04 -8.07
N PRO A 50 1.06 -6.57 -7.42
CA PRO A 50 -0.30 -6.15 -7.72
C PRO A 50 -0.62 -4.77 -7.15
N VAL A 51 -1.61 -4.12 -7.78
CA VAL A 51 -2.34 -3.00 -7.20
C VAL A 51 -3.79 -3.45 -7.03
N LEU A 52 -4.32 -3.34 -5.83
CA LEU A 52 -5.66 -3.79 -5.48
C LEU A 52 -6.51 -2.59 -5.07
N ILE A 53 -7.79 -2.64 -5.38
CA ILE A 53 -8.74 -1.63 -4.91
C ILE A 53 -9.90 -2.30 -4.19
N ALA A 54 -10.47 -1.57 -3.23
CA ALA A 54 -11.73 -1.91 -2.58
C ALA A 54 -12.78 -0.93 -3.07
N ILE A 55 -13.90 -1.46 -3.56
CA ILE A 55 -15.04 -0.67 -4.00
C ILE A 55 -16.11 -0.72 -2.91
N ASP A 56 -16.63 0.43 -2.51
CA ASP A 56 -17.75 0.55 -1.58
C ASP A 56 -18.74 1.55 -2.14
N GLN A 57 -19.99 1.12 -2.31
CA GLN A 57 -21.06 1.95 -2.87
C GLN A 57 -20.70 2.58 -4.21
N GLY A 58 -20.03 1.80 -5.07
CA GLY A 58 -19.68 2.22 -6.43
C GLY A 58 -18.48 3.13 -6.56
N VAL A 59 -17.78 3.45 -5.46
CA VAL A 59 -16.59 4.29 -5.48
C VAL A 59 -15.40 3.55 -4.89
N ILE A 60 -14.18 3.97 -5.30
CA ILE A 60 -12.95 3.43 -4.73
C ILE A 60 -12.84 3.92 -3.30
N ALA A 61 -12.89 2.99 -2.34
CA ALA A 61 -12.82 3.28 -0.92
C ALA A 61 -11.41 3.13 -0.35
N GLY A 62 -10.55 2.38 -1.03
CA GLY A 62 -9.18 2.16 -0.60
C GLY A 62 -8.39 1.41 -1.64
N TRP A 63 -7.08 1.35 -1.45
CA TRP A 63 -6.19 0.61 -2.32
C TRP A 63 -4.98 0.09 -1.54
N ALA A 64 -4.37 -0.96 -2.09
CA ALA A 64 -3.10 -1.49 -1.58
C ALA A 64 -2.22 -1.89 -2.75
N SER A 65 -0.92 -1.90 -2.54
CA SER A 65 0.02 -2.36 -3.56
C SER A 65 1.20 -3.08 -2.94
N LEU A 66 1.77 -4.01 -3.71
CA LEU A 66 3.11 -4.52 -3.48
C LEU A 66 4.02 -3.88 -4.51
N SER A 67 5.07 -3.21 -4.06
CA SER A 67 5.97 -2.44 -4.92
C SER A 67 7.39 -2.97 -4.82
N THR A 68 8.15 -2.78 -5.88
CA THR A 68 9.56 -3.17 -5.91
C THR A 68 10.38 -2.27 -4.97
N VAL A 69 11.15 -2.90 -4.08
CA VAL A 69 12.00 -2.18 -3.13
C VAL A 69 13.28 -1.70 -3.81
N SER A 70 13.86 -2.53 -4.66
CA SER A 70 15.12 -2.23 -5.34
C SER A 70 15.17 -2.99 -6.66
N SER A 71 15.84 -2.41 -7.67
CA SER A 71 16.08 -3.07 -8.96
C SER A 71 17.13 -4.17 -8.89
N LYS A 72 17.86 -4.30 -7.78
CA LYS A 72 18.89 -5.33 -7.61
C LYS A 72 18.23 -6.71 -7.46
N LYS A 73 18.79 -7.71 -8.11
CA LYS A 73 18.23 -9.07 -8.12
C LYS A 73 18.07 -9.67 -6.72
N GLY A 74 18.94 -9.35 -5.78
CA GLY A 74 18.84 -9.83 -4.40
C GLY A 74 17.56 -9.40 -3.68
N TYR A 75 16.87 -8.37 -4.19
CA TYR A 75 15.61 -7.86 -3.65
C TYR A 75 14.40 -8.26 -4.48
N ASP A 76 14.56 -9.16 -5.45
CA ASP A 76 13.47 -9.53 -6.37
C ASP A 76 12.31 -10.22 -5.66
N THR A 77 12.58 -10.90 -4.54
CA THR A 77 11.56 -11.56 -3.71
C THR A 77 11.14 -10.74 -2.50
N THR A 78 11.56 -9.48 -2.43
CA THR A 78 11.18 -8.55 -1.37
C THR A 78 10.31 -7.45 -1.96
N ALA A 79 9.16 -7.19 -1.35
CA ALA A 79 8.23 -6.16 -1.79
C ALA A 79 7.88 -5.24 -0.63
N GLU A 80 7.54 -4.00 -0.97
CA GLU A 80 7.00 -3.04 -0.01
C GLU A 80 5.49 -2.96 -0.18
N ILE A 81 4.75 -3.08 0.94
CA ILE A 81 3.31 -2.94 0.93
C ILE A 81 2.91 -1.51 1.27
N SER A 82 1.94 -1.01 0.52
CA SER A 82 1.27 0.26 0.80
C SER A 82 -0.22 0.00 0.91
N VAL A 83 -0.89 0.68 1.85
CA VAL A 83 -2.34 0.60 2.00
C VAL A 83 -2.89 1.95 2.44
N TYR A 84 -3.93 2.39 1.76
CA TYR A 84 -4.61 3.65 2.08
C TYR A 84 -6.11 3.45 1.94
N VAL A 85 -6.87 3.85 2.97
CA VAL A 85 -8.33 3.78 2.97
C VAL A 85 -8.86 5.21 3.11
N ALA A 86 -9.82 5.58 2.26
CA ALA A 86 -10.43 6.91 2.31
C ALA A 86 -10.98 7.18 3.73
N PRO A 87 -10.80 8.40 4.27
CA PRO A 87 -11.14 8.68 5.68
C PRO A 87 -12.59 8.34 6.04
N GLU A 88 -13.54 8.63 5.14
CA GLU A 88 -14.96 8.34 5.36
C GLU A 88 -15.28 6.86 5.31
N LYS A 89 -14.33 6.03 4.91
CA LYS A 89 -14.48 4.58 4.82
C LYS A 89 -13.69 3.82 5.88
N HIS A 90 -13.09 4.53 6.84
CA HIS A 90 -12.36 3.89 7.93
C HIS A 90 -13.30 3.05 8.81
N ARG A 91 -12.72 2.10 9.54
CA ARG A 91 -13.40 1.19 10.49
C ARG A 91 -14.36 0.19 9.85
N LYS A 92 -14.26 -0.04 8.54
CA LYS A 92 -15.03 -1.06 7.83
C LYS A 92 -14.22 -2.33 7.54
N GLY A 93 -13.00 -2.42 8.08
CA GLY A 93 -12.13 -3.57 7.84
C GLY A 93 -11.48 -3.61 6.47
N LEU A 94 -11.56 -2.52 5.69
CA LEU A 94 -11.04 -2.50 4.32
C LEU A 94 -9.52 -2.59 4.29
N GLY A 95 -8.82 -1.94 5.22
CA GLY A 95 -7.36 -2.03 5.30
C GLY A 95 -6.91 -3.46 5.55
N TRP A 96 -7.56 -4.15 6.48
CA TRP A 96 -7.28 -5.56 6.75
C TRP A 96 -7.49 -6.41 5.50
N ASP A 97 -8.64 -6.24 4.83
CA ASP A 97 -8.99 -7.05 3.66
C ASP A 97 -8.02 -6.79 2.51
N LEU A 98 -7.66 -5.53 2.26
CA LEU A 98 -6.71 -5.15 1.21
C LEU A 98 -5.32 -5.74 1.45
N VAL A 99 -4.80 -5.60 2.66
CA VAL A 99 -3.47 -6.11 2.99
C VAL A 99 -3.46 -7.63 2.96
N SER A 100 -4.49 -8.27 3.52
CA SER A 100 -4.60 -9.73 3.52
C SER A 100 -4.61 -10.29 2.11
N GLU A 101 -5.35 -9.67 1.19
CA GLU A 101 -5.38 -10.09 -0.22
C GLU A 101 -4.04 -9.88 -0.91
N ALA A 102 -3.41 -8.72 -0.68
CA ALA A 102 -2.10 -8.44 -1.25
C ALA A 102 -1.04 -9.45 -0.77
N LEU A 103 -1.05 -9.80 0.52
CA LEU A 103 -0.14 -10.79 1.07
C LEU A 103 -0.40 -12.19 0.49
N ALA A 104 -1.67 -12.56 0.30
CA ALA A 104 -2.03 -13.84 -0.31
C ALA A 104 -1.51 -13.94 -1.75
N ILE A 105 -1.66 -12.88 -2.53
CA ILE A 105 -1.12 -12.83 -3.89
C ILE A 105 0.40 -12.93 -3.86
N GLY A 106 1.05 -12.15 -2.98
CA GLY A 106 2.51 -12.19 -2.83
C GLY A 106 3.00 -13.59 -2.51
N GLU A 107 2.36 -14.28 -1.58
CA GLU A 107 2.73 -15.64 -1.22
C GLU A 107 2.60 -16.60 -2.40
N SER A 108 1.48 -16.53 -3.13
CA SER A 108 1.25 -17.39 -4.30
C SER A 108 2.24 -17.12 -5.43
N GLU A 109 2.76 -15.90 -5.53
CA GLU A 109 3.73 -15.47 -6.53
C GLU A 109 5.17 -15.52 -6.00
N LYS A 110 5.40 -16.18 -4.86
CA LYS A 110 6.73 -16.45 -4.29
C LYS A 110 7.47 -15.19 -3.81
N VAL A 111 6.74 -14.21 -3.31
CA VAL A 111 7.34 -13.12 -2.54
C VAL A 111 7.70 -13.67 -1.16
N HIS A 112 8.97 -13.57 -0.77
CA HIS A 112 9.46 -14.12 0.50
C HIS A 112 9.42 -13.13 1.65
N CYS A 113 9.49 -11.85 1.36
CA CYS A 113 9.56 -10.82 2.40
C CYS A 113 8.76 -9.61 1.98
N VAL A 114 7.93 -9.12 2.89
CA VAL A 114 7.18 -7.88 2.67
C VAL A 114 7.55 -6.89 3.77
N ILE A 115 7.90 -5.67 3.35
CA ILE A 115 8.28 -4.58 4.24
C ILE A 115 7.15 -3.55 4.23
N ALA A 116 6.77 -3.07 5.40
CA ALA A 116 5.85 -1.94 5.55
C ALA A 116 6.58 -0.80 6.27
N ARG A 117 6.51 0.40 5.70
CA ARG A 117 7.05 1.61 6.33
C ARG A 117 5.89 2.43 6.87
N VAL A 118 5.97 2.74 8.17
CA VAL A 118 4.88 3.39 8.88
C VAL A 118 5.45 4.58 9.66
N ALA A 119 4.79 5.71 9.60
CA ALA A 119 5.15 6.86 10.43
C ALA A 119 5.00 6.48 11.92
N VAL A 120 5.91 6.94 12.76
CA VAL A 120 5.96 6.57 14.18
C VAL A 120 4.64 6.90 14.89
N ASP A 121 3.99 7.96 14.50
CA ASP A 121 2.73 8.42 15.09
C ASP A 121 1.46 7.87 14.41
N ASN A 122 1.61 6.94 13.47
CA ASN A 122 0.46 6.31 12.80
C ASN A 122 0.06 5.01 13.50
N ASP A 123 -0.66 5.15 14.60
CA ASP A 123 -1.05 4.03 15.44
C ASP A 123 -1.98 3.04 14.72
N ALA A 124 -2.87 3.54 13.86
CA ALA A 124 -3.81 2.68 13.13
C ALA A 124 -3.09 1.69 12.22
N SER A 125 -2.10 2.16 11.45
CA SER A 125 -1.29 1.30 10.58
C SER A 125 -0.41 0.36 11.39
N THR A 126 0.19 0.86 12.47
CA THR A 126 0.99 0.03 13.37
C THR A 126 0.18 -1.14 13.91
N MET A 127 -1.02 -0.89 14.41
CA MET A 127 -1.90 -1.94 14.93
C MET A 127 -2.31 -2.93 13.85
N LEU A 128 -2.60 -2.43 12.63
CA LEU A 128 -2.98 -3.28 11.50
C LEU A 128 -1.88 -4.28 11.18
N PHE A 129 -0.65 -3.79 11.01
CA PHE A 129 0.47 -4.65 10.64
C PHE A 129 0.86 -5.62 11.76
N GLU A 130 0.81 -5.19 13.01
CA GLU A 130 1.02 -6.09 14.16
C GLU A 130 0.03 -7.25 14.16
N LYS A 131 -1.26 -6.97 13.96
CA LYS A 131 -2.30 -7.99 13.94
C LYS A 131 -2.15 -8.96 12.78
N LEU A 132 -1.55 -8.50 11.67
CA LEU A 132 -1.29 -9.34 10.50
C LEU A 132 0.00 -10.15 10.63
N GLY A 133 0.73 -10.02 11.73
CA GLY A 133 1.92 -10.82 12.01
C GLY A 133 3.23 -10.17 11.58
N PHE A 134 3.22 -8.88 11.25
CA PHE A 134 4.46 -8.16 10.95
C PHE A 134 5.28 -7.97 12.22
N THR A 135 6.59 -8.08 12.08
CA THR A 135 7.55 -7.84 13.17
C THR A 135 8.20 -6.48 12.98
N LYS A 136 8.19 -5.69 14.04
CA LYS A 136 8.85 -4.37 14.04
C LYS A 136 10.36 -4.54 14.01
N LEU A 137 11.04 -3.85 13.08
CA LEU A 137 12.50 -3.95 12.92
C LEU A 137 13.24 -2.78 13.54
N THR A 138 12.76 -1.55 13.33
CA THR A 138 13.50 -0.37 13.78
C THR A 138 12.57 0.83 13.95
N ILE A 139 12.99 1.78 14.78
CA ILE A 139 12.31 3.06 14.96
C ILE A 139 13.36 4.15 14.73
N ILE A 140 13.12 4.99 13.72
CA ILE A 140 13.92 6.20 13.49
C ILE A 140 12.95 7.37 13.37
N ILE A 141 12.79 7.91 12.18
CA ILE A 141 11.72 8.87 11.86
C ILE A 141 10.45 8.10 11.53
N GLU A 142 10.60 6.90 10.99
CA GLU A 142 9.53 5.99 10.62
C GLU A 142 9.81 4.60 11.18
N ASP A 143 8.77 3.80 11.34
CA ASP A 143 8.90 2.39 11.71
C ASP A 143 8.94 1.53 10.45
N ASP A 144 9.91 0.63 10.38
CA ASP A 144 9.97 -0.40 9.34
C ASP A 144 9.44 -1.72 9.92
N TRP A 145 8.50 -2.32 9.21
CA TRP A 145 7.87 -3.58 9.60
C TRP A 145 8.14 -4.65 8.55
N LYS A 146 8.43 -5.86 9.01
CA LYS A 146 8.75 -6.99 8.15
C LYS A 146 7.78 -8.14 8.38
N PHE A 147 7.28 -8.67 7.27
CA PHE A 147 6.43 -9.84 7.25
C PHE A 147 7.18 -11.03 6.66
#